data_1d4a2a6f398764924cac1bd759a15f9e
#
_entry.id   1d4a2a6f398764924cac1bd759a15f9e
#
_cell.length_a   1.000
_cell.length_b   1.000
_cell.length_c   1.000
_cell.angle_alpha   90.00
_cell.angle_beta   90.00
_cell.angle_gamma   90.00
#
_symmetry.space_group_name_H-M   'P 1'
#
loop_
_entity.id
_entity.type
_entity.pdbx_description
1 polymer ?
#
loop_
_entity_poly.entity_id
_entity_poly.type
_entity_poly.pdbx_seq_one_letter_code
_entity_poly.pdbx_strand_id
1 'polypeptide(L)'
;MEKYNNWKLKFYTIWAGQAVSLINSAILQMAIIFYLTEKTGSAMVLSMASLVGFLPYAVFGPAIGVLVDRHDRKKIMIGADLIIAAAGAVLAIVAFYMELPVWMVMIVLFIRSIGTAFHTPALNSVTPLLVPEEQLTKCAGYSQSLQSISYIVSPAVAALLYSVWDLNAIIAIDVLGAVIASITVAIVRIPKLGDRVQSLEPNFIREMKEGIVVLRQNKGLFALLLLGTLYTFVYMPINALFPLISMDYFNGTPVHISITEISFASGMLAGGLLLGRLG
;
A
#
# COMPACT_ATOMS: atom_id res chain seq x y z
N MET A 1 1.27 22.18 -26.30
CA MET A 1 0.80 20.84 -26.74
C MET A 1 1.86 19.74 -26.66
N GLU A 2 3.16 20.03 -26.73
CA GLU A 2 4.22 19.00 -26.61
C GLU A 2 4.36 18.33 -25.24
N LYS A 3 3.96 19.02 -24.15
CA LYS A 3 4.16 18.50 -22.77
C LYS A 3 3.48 17.17 -22.51
N TYR A 4 2.35 16.90 -23.16
CA TYR A 4 1.53 15.68 -22.94
C TYR A 4 1.57 14.71 -24.12
N ASN A 5 2.59 14.79 -24.96
CA ASN A 5 2.73 13.82 -26.05
C ASN A 5 2.88 12.39 -25.50
N ASN A 6 2.03 11.49 -26.00
CA ASN A 6 1.96 10.09 -25.56
C ASN A 6 1.67 9.87 -24.07
N TRP A 7 0.95 10.80 -23.41
CA TRP A 7 0.65 10.67 -21.97
C TRP A 7 -0.06 9.37 -21.61
N LYS A 8 -0.99 8.91 -22.47
CA LYS A 8 -1.70 7.65 -22.27
C LYS A 8 -0.74 6.47 -22.16
N LEU A 9 0.18 6.34 -23.11
CA LEU A 9 1.17 5.26 -23.09
C LEU A 9 2.03 5.33 -21.81
N LYS A 10 2.52 6.51 -21.46
CA LYS A 10 3.34 6.70 -20.23
C LYS A 10 2.56 6.34 -18.96
N PHE A 11 1.33 6.85 -18.83
CA PHE A 11 0.48 6.58 -17.69
C PHE A 11 0.15 5.09 -17.58
N TYR A 12 -0.37 4.48 -18.67
CA TYR A 12 -0.77 3.07 -18.61
C TYR A 12 0.41 2.12 -18.45
N THR A 13 1.61 2.44 -18.93
CA THR A 13 2.81 1.64 -18.70
C THR A 13 3.16 1.60 -17.20
N ILE A 14 3.22 2.76 -16.54
CA ILE A 14 3.48 2.82 -15.09
C ILE A 14 2.32 2.16 -14.34
N TRP A 15 1.08 2.52 -14.67
CA TRP A 15 -0.11 2.04 -13.98
C TRP A 15 -0.24 0.51 -14.05
N ALA A 16 0.03 -0.11 -15.21
CA ALA A 16 -0.02 -1.56 -15.36
C ALA A 16 1.06 -2.26 -14.51
N GLY A 17 2.29 -1.76 -14.52
CA GLY A 17 3.36 -2.29 -13.66
C GLY A 17 3.02 -2.16 -12.17
N GLN A 18 2.50 -1.00 -11.77
CA GLN A 18 2.07 -0.77 -10.40
C GLN A 18 0.85 -1.62 -10.02
N ALA A 19 -0.06 -1.91 -10.96
CA ALA A 19 -1.19 -2.80 -10.73
C ALA A 19 -0.73 -4.22 -10.38
N VAL A 20 0.24 -4.77 -11.12
CA VAL A 20 0.82 -6.09 -10.84
C VAL A 20 1.46 -6.11 -9.45
N SER A 21 2.29 -5.10 -9.14
CA SER A 21 2.95 -5.00 -7.83
C SER A 21 1.95 -4.86 -6.68
N LEU A 22 0.93 -4.02 -6.83
CA LEU A 22 -0.09 -3.79 -5.80
C LEU A 22 -0.87 -5.06 -5.46
N ILE A 23 -1.32 -5.79 -6.50
CA ILE A 23 -2.07 -7.04 -6.31
C ILE A 23 -1.18 -8.10 -5.64
N ASN A 24 0.04 -8.29 -6.12
CA ASN A 24 0.97 -9.26 -5.54
C ASN A 24 1.31 -8.91 -4.09
N SER A 25 1.53 -7.63 -3.78
CA SER A 25 1.80 -7.17 -2.41
C SER A 25 0.62 -7.39 -1.47
N ALA A 26 -0.61 -7.20 -1.95
CA ALA A 26 -1.81 -7.47 -1.18
C ALA A 26 -2.00 -8.98 -0.93
N ILE A 27 -1.72 -9.83 -1.94
CA ILE A 27 -1.72 -11.28 -1.81
C ILE A 27 -0.68 -11.74 -0.77
N LEU A 28 0.56 -11.25 -0.88
CA LEU A 28 1.62 -11.59 0.06
C LEU A 28 1.27 -11.14 1.49
N GLN A 29 0.69 -9.95 1.66
CA GLN A 29 0.28 -9.46 2.97
C GLN A 29 -0.70 -10.42 3.65
N MET A 30 -1.70 -10.92 2.92
CA MET A 30 -2.65 -11.92 3.43
C MET A 30 -1.97 -13.26 3.71
N ALA A 31 -1.09 -13.74 2.81
CA ALA A 31 -0.35 -14.99 3.02
C ALA A 31 0.55 -14.93 4.28
N ILE A 32 1.19 -13.79 4.55
CA ILE A 32 1.95 -13.58 5.79
C ILE A 32 1.05 -13.63 7.02
N ILE A 33 -0.15 -13.05 6.96
CA ILE A 33 -1.13 -13.10 8.05
C ILE A 33 -1.55 -14.54 8.31
N PHE A 34 -1.85 -15.33 7.26
CA PHE A 34 -2.19 -16.75 7.41
C PHE A 34 -1.03 -17.54 8.03
N TYR A 35 0.18 -17.33 7.53
CA TYR A 35 1.38 -17.98 8.06
C TYR A 35 1.60 -17.68 9.54
N LEU A 36 1.52 -16.40 9.95
CA LEU A 36 1.70 -16.02 11.34
C LEU A 36 0.58 -16.55 12.23
N THR A 37 -0.65 -16.60 11.73
CA THR A 37 -1.80 -17.15 12.45
C THR A 37 -1.62 -18.64 12.72
N GLU A 38 -1.29 -19.43 11.68
CA GLU A 38 -1.07 -20.87 11.80
C GLU A 38 0.16 -21.19 12.67
N LYS A 39 1.25 -20.46 12.48
CA LYS A 39 2.50 -20.72 13.19
C LYS A 39 2.42 -20.39 14.68
N THR A 40 1.70 -19.35 15.06
CA THR A 40 1.79 -18.79 16.41
C THR A 40 0.48 -18.91 17.21
N GLY A 41 -0.68 -18.84 16.56
CA GLY A 41 -1.98 -18.73 17.24
C GLY A 41 -2.04 -17.53 18.22
N SER A 42 -1.16 -16.55 18.07
CA SER A 42 -0.95 -15.49 19.05
C SER A 42 -1.52 -14.15 18.62
N ALA A 43 -2.52 -13.66 19.36
CA ALA A 43 -3.07 -12.33 19.18
C ALA A 43 -2.00 -11.23 19.29
N MET A 44 -1.00 -11.42 20.15
CA MET A 44 0.11 -10.47 20.31
C MET A 44 0.95 -10.37 19.03
N VAL A 45 1.28 -11.52 18.42
CA VAL A 45 2.09 -11.55 17.18
C VAL A 45 1.33 -10.88 16.05
N LEU A 46 0.04 -11.14 15.86
CA LEU A 46 -0.76 -10.50 14.82
C LEU A 46 -0.93 -8.99 15.04
N SER A 47 -1.16 -8.58 16.28
CA SER A 47 -1.22 -7.17 16.63
C SER A 47 0.11 -6.46 16.37
N MET A 48 1.25 -7.08 16.72
CA MET A 48 2.59 -6.55 16.42
C MET A 48 2.87 -6.51 14.93
N ALA A 49 2.48 -7.52 14.15
CA ALA A 49 2.62 -7.53 12.70
C ALA A 49 1.83 -6.37 12.04
N SER A 50 0.59 -6.14 12.48
CA SER A 50 -0.22 -5.02 12.03
C SER A 50 0.38 -3.67 12.42
N LEU A 51 0.85 -3.54 13.66
CA LEU A 51 1.50 -2.32 14.16
C LEU A 51 2.77 -2.02 13.36
N VAL A 52 3.65 -2.99 13.20
CA VAL A 52 4.92 -2.85 12.48
C VAL A 52 4.69 -2.55 10.99
N GLY A 53 3.67 -3.16 10.38
CA GLY A 53 3.28 -2.91 8.99
C GLY A 53 2.66 -1.53 8.75
N PHE A 54 2.08 -0.89 9.76
CA PHE A 54 1.37 0.37 9.61
C PHE A 54 2.09 1.57 10.26
N LEU A 55 2.68 1.38 11.44
CA LEU A 55 3.26 2.47 12.24
C LEU A 55 4.32 3.30 11.50
N PRO A 56 5.29 2.69 10.78
CA PRO A 56 6.27 3.45 10.01
C PRO A 56 5.63 4.38 8.99
N TYR A 57 4.61 3.90 8.27
CA TYR A 57 3.86 4.70 7.31
C TYR A 57 3.14 5.87 7.99
N ALA A 58 2.48 5.62 9.12
CA ALA A 58 1.73 6.65 9.85
C ALA A 58 2.65 7.72 10.47
N VAL A 59 3.77 7.31 11.04
CA VAL A 59 4.70 8.23 11.74
C VAL A 59 5.56 9.02 10.76
N PHE A 60 6.13 8.35 9.76
CA PHE A 60 7.06 8.97 8.82
C PHE A 60 6.38 9.55 7.58
N GLY A 61 5.13 9.17 7.28
CA GLY A 61 4.39 9.60 6.09
C GLY A 61 4.41 11.11 5.85
N PRO A 62 4.07 11.96 6.84
CA PRO A 62 4.11 13.42 6.67
C PRO A 62 5.51 13.95 6.35
N ALA A 63 6.55 13.42 7.01
CA ALA A 63 7.94 13.78 6.77
C ALA A 63 8.42 13.34 5.38
N ILE A 64 8.08 12.11 5.03
CA ILE A 64 8.42 11.52 3.73
C ILE A 64 7.71 12.27 2.59
N GLY A 65 6.47 12.72 2.78
CA GLY A 65 5.76 13.52 1.79
C GLY A 65 6.54 14.77 1.38
N VAL A 66 7.01 15.53 2.36
CA VAL A 66 7.86 16.72 2.11
C VAL A 66 9.17 16.35 1.41
N LEU A 67 9.78 15.22 1.81
CA LEU A 67 11.02 14.75 1.20
C LEU A 67 10.82 14.35 -0.26
N VAL A 68 9.74 13.66 -0.57
CA VAL A 68 9.35 13.23 -1.92
C VAL A 68 9.11 14.42 -2.84
N ASP A 69 8.47 15.49 -2.34
CA ASP A 69 8.19 16.67 -3.14
C ASP A 69 9.46 17.42 -3.58
N ARG A 70 10.57 17.24 -2.86
CA ARG A 70 11.85 17.90 -3.11
C ARG A 70 12.86 17.07 -3.91
N HIS A 71 12.60 15.78 -4.08
CA HIS A 71 13.52 14.87 -4.74
C HIS A 71 12.96 14.31 -6.05
N ASP A 72 13.82 13.62 -6.80
CA ASP A 72 13.43 12.94 -8.04
C ASP A 72 12.48 11.77 -7.71
N ARG A 73 11.19 11.98 -7.94
CA ARG A 73 10.11 11.02 -7.64
C ARG A 73 10.32 9.67 -8.32
N LYS A 74 10.87 9.68 -9.54
CA LYS A 74 11.22 8.44 -10.26
C LYS A 74 12.25 7.61 -9.51
N LYS A 75 13.30 8.26 -9.01
CA LYS A 75 14.36 7.57 -8.24
C LYS A 75 13.82 7.05 -6.92
N ILE A 76 12.94 7.81 -6.26
CA ILE A 76 12.30 7.39 -5.00
C ILE A 76 11.43 6.15 -5.24
N MET A 77 10.57 6.14 -6.27
CA MET A 77 9.73 4.99 -6.60
C MET A 77 10.57 3.74 -6.85
N ILE A 78 11.56 3.84 -7.76
CA ILE A 78 12.43 2.70 -8.08
C ILE A 78 13.21 2.23 -6.84
N GLY A 79 13.75 3.15 -6.05
CA GLY A 79 14.48 2.82 -4.83
C GLY A 79 13.61 2.12 -3.79
N ALA A 80 12.38 2.59 -3.59
CA ALA A 80 11.42 1.98 -2.68
C ALA A 80 11.04 0.57 -3.13
N ASP A 81 10.68 0.39 -4.42
CA ASP A 81 10.35 -0.92 -4.97
C ASP A 81 11.53 -1.91 -4.85
N LEU A 82 12.75 -1.46 -5.14
CA LEU A 82 13.94 -2.31 -5.03
C LEU A 82 14.28 -2.69 -3.58
N ILE A 83 14.09 -1.79 -2.62
CA ILE A 83 14.28 -2.09 -1.19
C ILE A 83 13.23 -3.13 -0.74
N ILE A 84 11.96 -2.97 -1.13
CA ILE A 84 10.90 -3.93 -0.85
C ILE A 84 11.22 -5.29 -1.49
N ALA A 85 11.62 -5.29 -2.77
CA ALA A 85 11.99 -6.51 -3.50
C ALA A 85 13.19 -7.21 -2.85
N ALA A 86 14.23 -6.47 -2.47
CA ALA A 86 15.41 -7.03 -1.81
C ALA A 86 15.06 -7.68 -0.46
N ALA A 87 14.25 -6.99 0.37
CA ALA A 87 13.79 -7.54 1.64
C ALA A 87 12.94 -8.81 1.44
N GLY A 88 12.04 -8.79 0.42
CA GLY A 88 11.27 -9.97 0.03
C GLY A 88 12.14 -11.11 -0.47
N ALA A 89 13.13 -10.83 -1.32
CA ALA A 89 14.05 -11.84 -1.84
C ALA A 89 14.85 -12.53 -0.72
N VAL A 90 15.36 -11.76 0.25
CA VAL A 90 16.02 -12.33 1.43
C VAL A 90 15.05 -13.23 2.20
N LEU A 91 13.81 -12.78 2.40
CA LEU A 91 12.80 -13.60 3.09
C LEU A 91 12.47 -14.89 2.32
N ALA A 92 12.33 -14.82 0.98
CA ALA A 92 12.07 -15.99 0.14
C ALA A 92 13.21 -17.01 0.19
N ILE A 93 14.47 -16.53 0.15
CA ILE A 93 15.64 -17.38 0.25
C ILE A 93 15.68 -18.11 1.61
N VAL A 94 15.44 -17.39 2.70
CA VAL A 94 15.42 -18.02 4.04
C VAL A 94 14.27 -19.00 4.15
N ALA A 95 13.06 -18.65 3.64
CA ALA A 95 11.90 -19.55 3.63
C ALA A 95 12.14 -20.84 2.85
N PHE A 96 13.04 -20.82 1.87
CA PHE A 96 13.40 -22.02 1.11
C PHE A 96 14.26 -23.02 1.91
N TYR A 97 15.12 -22.51 2.81
CA TYR A 97 16.05 -23.35 3.57
C TYR A 97 15.57 -23.71 4.97
N MET A 98 14.70 -22.90 5.55
CA MET A 98 14.23 -23.07 6.92
C MET A 98 12.87 -22.41 7.16
N GLU A 99 12.19 -22.82 8.22
CA GLU A 99 10.99 -22.12 8.68
C GLU A 99 11.31 -20.67 9.06
N LEU A 100 10.51 -19.74 8.57
CA LEU A 100 10.71 -18.32 8.83
C LEU A 100 10.53 -18.00 10.33
N PRO A 101 11.52 -17.43 10.99
CA PRO A 101 11.33 -16.95 12.36
C PRO A 101 10.45 -15.68 12.34
N VAL A 102 9.55 -15.57 13.33
CA VAL A 102 8.59 -14.47 13.44
C VAL A 102 9.27 -13.10 13.39
N TRP A 103 10.40 -12.94 14.11
CA TRP A 103 11.15 -11.68 14.13
C TRP A 103 11.62 -11.22 12.74
N MET A 104 12.00 -12.17 11.88
CA MET A 104 12.43 -11.83 10.52
C MET A 104 11.27 -11.36 9.66
N VAL A 105 10.11 -11.99 9.78
CA VAL A 105 8.88 -11.53 9.13
C VAL A 105 8.54 -10.11 9.58
N MET A 106 8.66 -9.81 10.89
CA MET A 106 8.44 -8.46 11.43
C MET A 106 9.39 -7.42 10.84
N ILE A 107 10.68 -7.75 10.72
CA ILE A 107 11.67 -6.84 10.10
C ILE A 107 11.30 -6.57 8.63
N VAL A 108 10.92 -7.58 7.88
CA VAL A 108 10.52 -7.41 6.48
C VAL A 108 9.24 -6.58 6.37
N LEU A 109 8.24 -6.80 7.20
CA LEU A 109 7.04 -5.97 7.26
C LEU A 109 7.37 -4.49 7.57
N PHE A 110 8.31 -4.25 8.48
CA PHE A 110 8.80 -2.90 8.80
C PHE A 110 9.47 -2.23 7.59
N ILE A 111 10.37 -2.92 6.91
CA ILE A 111 11.05 -2.42 5.71
C ILE A 111 10.03 -2.14 4.60
N ARG A 112 9.07 -3.04 4.37
CA ARG A 112 7.99 -2.86 3.39
C ARG A 112 7.13 -1.64 3.72
N SER A 113 6.80 -1.43 4.98
CA SER A 113 6.03 -0.26 5.43
C SER A 113 6.77 1.06 5.17
N ILE A 114 8.08 1.11 5.44
CA ILE A 114 8.90 2.28 5.08
C ILE A 114 8.95 2.46 3.56
N GLY A 115 9.21 1.42 2.79
CA GLY A 115 9.20 1.48 1.33
C GLY A 115 7.88 2.03 0.78
N THR A 116 6.75 1.55 1.28
CA THR A 116 5.41 2.03 0.92
C THR A 116 5.20 3.50 1.29
N ALA A 117 5.73 3.94 2.44
CA ALA A 117 5.64 5.34 2.86
C ALA A 117 6.37 6.30 1.90
N PHE A 118 7.45 5.86 1.24
CA PHE A 118 8.13 6.61 0.17
C PHE A 118 7.43 6.46 -1.18
N HIS A 119 7.02 5.23 -1.52
CA HIS A 119 6.49 4.90 -2.84
C HIS A 119 5.15 5.58 -3.11
N THR A 120 4.20 5.51 -2.16
CA THR A 120 2.82 6.00 -2.37
C THR A 120 2.76 7.51 -2.68
N PRO A 121 3.36 8.43 -1.89
CA PRO A 121 3.34 9.84 -2.22
C PRO A 121 4.13 10.14 -3.51
N ALA A 122 5.21 9.41 -3.81
CA ALA A 122 5.95 9.58 -5.06
C ALA A 122 5.08 9.23 -6.27
N LEU A 123 4.38 8.11 -6.26
CA LEU A 123 3.44 7.69 -7.32
C LEU A 123 2.31 8.71 -7.50
N ASN A 124 1.69 9.16 -6.40
CA ASN A 124 0.63 10.16 -6.44
C ASN A 124 1.11 11.49 -7.04
N SER A 125 2.36 11.87 -6.77
CA SER A 125 2.96 13.09 -7.30
C SER A 125 3.41 12.96 -8.76
N VAL A 126 3.61 11.76 -9.29
CA VAL A 126 3.98 11.51 -10.70
C VAL A 126 2.77 11.63 -11.63
N THR A 127 1.60 11.19 -11.19
CA THR A 127 0.37 11.19 -12.03
C THR A 127 0.06 12.58 -12.61
N PRO A 128 0.03 13.69 -11.83
CA PRO A 128 -0.23 15.03 -12.38
C PRO A 128 0.86 15.57 -13.32
N LEU A 129 2.07 15.00 -13.30
CA LEU A 129 3.14 15.37 -14.22
C LEU A 129 2.99 14.75 -15.59
N LEU A 130 2.32 13.60 -15.67
CA LEU A 130 2.15 12.82 -16.90
C LEU A 130 0.81 13.09 -17.58
N VAL A 131 -0.24 13.34 -16.81
CA VAL A 131 -1.64 13.34 -17.25
C VAL A 131 -2.17 14.77 -17.36
N PRO A 132 -2.90 15.13 -18.43
CA PRO A 132 -3.60 16.42 -18.52
C PRO A 132 -4.61 16.62 -17.40
N GLU A 133 -4.82 17.85 -16.95
CA GLU A 133 -5.70 18.20 -15.83
C GLU A 133 -7.12 17.63 -15.99
N GLU A 134 -7.66 17.69 -17.21
CA GLU A 134 -9.02 17.23 -17.54
C GLU A 134 -9.17 15.70 -17.37
N GLN A 135 -8.07 14.95 -17.35
CA GLN A 135 -8.05 13.49 -17.23
C GLN A 135 -7.62 13.00 -15.85
N LEU A 136 -7.19 13.89 -14.94
CA LEU A 136 -6.69 13.51 -13.61
C LEU A 136 -7.73 12.76 -12.78
N THR A 137 -8.98 13.23 -12.75
CA THR A 137 -10.07 12.58 -12.02
C THR A 137 -10.32 11.16 -12.52
N LYS A 138 -10.27 10.97 -13.86
CA LYS A 138 -10.44 9.66 -14.47
C LYS A 138 -9.29 8.70 -14.12
N CYS A 139 -8.05 9.17 -14.16
CA CYS A 139 -6.87 8.39 -13.80
C CYS A 139 -6.85 8.06 -12.29
N ALA A 140 -7.26 8.98 -11.44
CA ALA A 140 -7.46 8.73 -10.02
C ALA A 140 -8.55 7.66 -9.78
N GLY A 141 -9.64 7.71 -10.54
CA GLY A 141 -10.70 6.69 -10.52
C GLY A 141 -10.17 5.30 -10.88
N TYR A 142 -9.31 5.17 -11.88
CA TYR A 142 -8.68 3.89 -12.23
C TYR A 142 -7.81 3.35 -11.09
N SER A 143 -7.02 4.20 -10.47
CA SER A 143 -6.17 3.80 -9.33
C SER A 143 -7.01 3.37 -8.13
N GLN A 144 -8.10 4.09 -7.84
CA GLN A 144 -9.03 3.74 -6.76
C GLN A 144 -9.76 2.42 -7.05
N SER A 145 -10.21 2.22 -8.30
CA SER A 145 -10.84 0.95 -8.71
C SER A 145 -9.88 -0.23 -8.58
N LEU A 146 -8.63 -0.06 -9.00
CA LEU A 146 -7.59 -1.07 -8.83
C LEU A 146 -7.37 -1.43 -7.37
N GLN A 147 -7.32 -0.44 -6.49
CA GLN A 147 -7.17 -0.65 -5.05
C GLN A 147 -8.37 -1.43 -4.46
N SER A 148 -9.59 -1.06 -4.85
CA SER A 148 -10.80 -1.78 -4.44
C SER A 148 -10.82 -3.23 -4.95
N ILE A 149 -10.45 -3.46 -6.20
CA ILE A 149 -10.33 -4.80 -6.78
C ILE A 149 -9.27 -5.62 -6.02
N SER A 150 -8.12 -5.02 -5.69
CA SER A 150 -7.08 -5.69 -4.90
C SER A 150 -7.61 -6.14 -3.54
N TYR A 151 -8.35 -5.31 -2.82
CA TYR A 151 -8.93 -5.69 -1.53
C TYR A 151 -9.95 -6.83 -1.64
N ILE A 152 -10.70 -6.91 -2.73
CA ILE A 152 -11.70 -7.97 -2.94
C ILE A 152 -11.03 -9.27 -3.39
N VAL A 153 -10.08 -9.19 -4.33
CA VAL A 153 -9.52 -10.36 -5.02
C VAL A 153 -8.37 -10.99 -4.24
N SER A 154 -7.52 -10.16 -3.62
CA SER A 154 -6.28 -10.66 -2.98
C SER A 154 -6.51 -11.65 -1.85
N PRO A 155 -7.51 -11.53 -0.96
CA PRO A 155 -7.75 -12.56 0.05
C PRO A 155 -8.08 -13.92 -0.54
N ALA A 156 -8.93 -13.96 -1.58
CA ALA A 156 -9.30 -15.21 -2.24
C ALA A 156 -8.11 -15.86 -2.96
N VAL A 157 -7.35 -15.05 -3.71
CA VAL A 157 -6.14 -15.53 -4.40
C VAL A 157 -5.07 -15.96 -3.39
N ALA A 158 -4.89 -15.21 -2.30
CA ALA A 158 -3.95 -15.58 -1.25
C ALA A 158 -4.32 -16.92 -0.60
N ALA A 159 -5.59 -17.15 -0.26
CA ALA A 159 -6.04 -18.43 0.30
C ALA A 159 -5.81 -19.59 -0.67
N LEU A 160 -6.12 -19.40 -1.96
CA LEU A 160 -5.87 -20.39 -2.99
C LEU A 160 -4.37 -20.70 -3.12
N LEU A 161 -3.55 -19.67 -3.28
CA LEU A 161 -2.10 -19.88 -3.43
C LEU A 161 -1.49 -20.49 -2.17
N TYR A 162 -1.89 -20.03 -1.00
CA TYR A 162 -1.39 -20.53 0.28
C TYR A 162 -1.79 -22.01 0.55
N SER A 163 -2.89 -22.48 -0.07
CA SER A 163 -3.32 -23.89 0.03
C SER A 163 -2.56 -24.86 -0.87
N VAL A 164 -1.90 -24.36 -1.93
CA VAL A 164 -1.23 -25.17 -2.96
C VAL A 164 0.26 -24.88 -3.12
N TRP A 165 0.73 -23.74 -2.62
CA TRP A 165 2.10 -23.28 -2.73
C TRP A 165 2.70 -22.94 -1.38
N ASP A 166 4.00 -23.15 -1.25
CA ASP A 166 4.75 -22.68 -0.08
C ASP A 166 4.83 -21.15 -0.06
N LEU A 167 4.96 -20.60 1.13
CA LEU A 167 5.07 -19.14 1.31
C LEU A 167 6.24 -18.52 0.53
N ASN A 168 7.35 -19.25 0.38
CA ASN A 168 8.51 -18.79 -0.40
C ASN A 168 8.15 -18.49 -1.87
N ALA A 169 7.30 -19.29 -2.49
CA ALA A 169 6.82 -19.09 -3.86
C ALA A 169 5.94 -17.81 -3.97
N ILE A 170 5.07 -17.59 -2.98
CA ILE A 170 4.21 -16.38 -2.93
C ILE A 170 5.07 -15.13 -2.75
N ILE A 171 6.10 -15.19 -1.89
CA ILE A 171 7.06 -14.08 -1.72
C ILE A 171 7.81 -13.82 -3.03
N ALA A 172 8.25 -14.87 -3.74
CA ALA A 172 8.96 -14.72 -5.01
C ALA A 172 8.11 -14.01 -6.07
N ILE A 173 6.81 -14.28 -6.14
CA ILE A 173 5.88 -13.59 -7.07
C ILE A 173 5.79 -12.09 -6.72
N ASP A 174 5.72 -11.72 -5.45
CA ASP A 174 5.72 -10.31 -5.03
C ASP A 174 7.01 -9.60 -5.43
N VAL A 175 8.16 -10.25 -5.22
CA VAL A 175 9.48 -9.74 -5.67
C VAL A 175 9.51 -9.50 -7.18
N LEU A 176 9.01 -10.46 -7.97
CA LEU A 176 8.90 -10.30 -9.43
C LEU A 176 7.97 -9.13 -9.79
N GLY A 177 6.85 -8.98 -9.11
CA GLY A 177 5.93 -7.85 -9.29
C GLY A 177 6.58 -6.49 -9.03
N ALA A 178 7.36 -6.36 -7.96
CA ALA A 178 8.09 -5.14 -7.63
C ALA A 178 9.20 -4.83 -8.66
N VAL A 179 9.88 -5.85 -9.17
CA VAL A 179 10.87 -5.69 -10.25
C VAL A 179 10.20 -5.21 -11.55
N ILE A 180 9.07 -5.81 -11.93
CA ILE A 180 8.29 -5.38 -13.10
C ILE A 180 7.85 -3.92 -12.94
N ALA A 181 7.32 -3.54 -11.78
CA ALA A 181 6.93 -2.17 -11.48
C ALA A 181 8.10 -1.20 -11.62
N SER A 182 9.27 -1.53 -11.03
CA SER A 182 10.50 -0.73 -11.15
C SER A 182 10.93 -0.56 -12.61
N ILE A 183 10.87 -1.62 -13.42
CA ILE A 183 11.22 -1.58 -14.86
C ILE A 183 10.26 -0.64 -15.61
N THR A 184 8.95 -0.73 -15.37
CA THR A 184 7.96 0.13 -16.05
C THR A 184 8.18 1.60 -15.72
N VAL A 185 8.50 1.92 -14.46
CA VAL A 185 8.87 3.28 -14.04
C VAL A 185 10.20 3.72 -14.69
N ALA A 186 11.20 2.81 -14.77
CA ALA A 186 12.51 3.11 -15.33
C ALA A 186 12.44 3.47 -16.83
N ILE A 187 11.60 2.78 -17.60
CA ILE A 187 11.44 3.00 -19.05
C ILE A 187 10.74 4.34 -19.35
N VAL A 188 9.78 4.76 -18.52
CA VAL A 188 9.00 5.97 -18.76
C VAL A 188 9.82 7.22 -18.40
N ARG A 189 9.86 8.20 -19.31
CA ARG A 189 10.44 9.52 -19.04
C ARG A 189 9.42 10.36 -18.26
N ILE A 190 9.70 10.58 -16.98
CA ILE A 190 8.90 11.47 -16.12
C ILE A 190 9.54 12.86 -16.16
N PRO A 191 8.78 13.92 -16.43
CA PRO A 191 9.30 15.28 -16.39
C PRO A 191 9.83 15.62 -15.00
N LYS A 192 11.01 16.24 -14.93
CA LYS A 192 11.55 16.76 -13.67
C LYS A 192 10.77 18.03 -13.28
N LEU A 193 10.53 18.23 -11.99
CA LEU A 193 10.11 19.54 -11.51
C LEU A 193 11.22 20.54 -11.82
N GLY A 194 10.82 21.70 -12.37
CA GLY A 194 11.78 22.79 -12.60
C GLY A 194 12.39 23.25 -11.27
N ASP A 195 13.61 23.78 -11.33
CA ASP A 195 14.46 24.20 -10.21
C ASP A 195 13.81 25.20 -9.21
N ARG A 196 12.64 25.76 -9.53
CA ARG A 196 11.92 26.70 -8.66
C ARG A 196 11.43 26.13 -7.33
N VAL A 197 11.22 24.82 -7.23
CA VAL A 197 10.78 24.18 -5.97
C VAL A 197 11.96 23.85 -5.07
N GLN A 198 13.18 23.76 -5.64
CA GLN A 198 14.40 23.45 -4.88
C GLN A 198 14.97 24.67 -4.11
N SER A 199 14.50 25.88 -4.39
CA SER A 199 15.10 27.12 -3.84
C SER A 199 14.52 27.60 -2.50
N LEU A 200 13.51 26.95 -1.96
CA LEU A 200 12.97 27.28 -0.63
C LEU A 200 13.74 26.51 0.45
N GLU A 201 14.30 27.23 1.40
CA GLU A 201 14.96 26.60 2.56
C GLU A 201 14.00 25.62 3.24
N PRO A 202 14.46 24.37 3.48
CA PRO A 202 13.62 23.33 4.05
C PRO A 202 13.31 23.68 5.51
N ASN A 203 12.09 24.11 5.79
CA ASN A 203 11.61 24.22 7.16
C ASN A 203 10.44 23.27 7.39
N PHE A 204 10.78 21.97 7.45
CA PHE A 204 9.84 20.87 7.66
C PHE A 204 8.86 21.13 8.81
N ILE A 205 9.36 21.63 9.95
CA ILE A 205 8.54 21.92 11.12
C ILE A 205 7.55 23.06 10.82
N ARG A 206 7.97 24.06 10.05
CA ARG A 206 7.12 25.17 9.65
C ARG A 206 6.02 24.71 8.70
N GLU A 207 6.36 23.94 7.66
CA GLU A 207 5.39 23.40 6.69
C GLU A 207 4.36 22.49 7.37
N MET A 208 4.80 21.65 8.30
CA MET A 208 3.90 20.80 9.09
C MET A 208 2.99 21.63 10.02
N LYS A 209 3.51 22.69 10.67
CA LYS A 209 2.71 23.60 11.47
C LYS A 209 1.68 24.36 10.63
N GLU A 210 2.08 24.88 9.46
CA GLU A 210 1.18 25.55 8.52
C GLU A 210 0.04 24.60 8.07
N GLY A 211 0.34 23.34 7.76
CA GLY A 211 -0.69 22.34 7.45
C GLY A 211 -1.67 22.11 8.60
N ILE A 212 -1.18 21.99 9.84
CA ILE A 212 -2.04 21.85 11.04
C ILE A 212 -2.91 23.09 11.24
N VAL A 213 -2.36 24.31 11.04
CA VAL A 213 -3.10 25.55 11.18
C VAL A 213 -4.25 25.60 10.17
N VAL A 214 -3.98 25.27 8.89
CA VAL A 214 -5.01 25.24 7.84
C VAL A 214 -6.13 24.23 8.18
N LEU A 215 -5.77 23.04 8.65
CA LEU A 215 -6.74 22.03 9.09
C LEU A 215 -7.60 22.54 10.25
N ARG A 216 -7.01 23.21 11.24
CA ARG A 216 -7.75 23.76 12.40
C ARG A 216 -8.65 24.94 12.04
N GLN A 217 -8.29 25.72 11.01
CA GLN A 217 -9.13 26.81 10.53
C GLN A 217 -10.42 26.30 9.87
N ASN A 218 -10.39 25.11 9.28
CA ASN A 218 -11.58 24.48 8.70
C ASN A 218 -12.16 23.45 9.67
N LYS A 219 -13.17 23.88 10.44
CA LYS A 219 -13.83 23.02 11.45
C LYS A 219 -14.38 21.72 10.88
N GLY A 220 -14.89 21.73 9.63
CA GLY A 220 -15.40 20.54 8.96
C GLY A 220 -14.29 19.53 8.65
N LEU A 221 -13.19 19.99 8.08
CA LEU A 221 -12.02 19.14 7.82
C LEU A 221 -11.41 18.58 9.11
N PHE A 222 -11.35 19.40 10.16
CA PHE A 222 -10.82 18.96 11.46
C PHE A 222 -11.74 17.90 12.10
N ALA A 223 -13.07 18.08 12.03
CA ALA A 223 -14.03 17.08 12.52
C ALA A 223 -13.93 15.77 11.74
N LEU A 224 -13.81 15.82 10.40
CA LEU A 224 -13.60 14.63 9.57
C LEU A 224 -12.29 13.91 9.90
N LEU A 225 -11.22 14.66 10.16
CA LEU A 225 -9.95 14.08 10.60
C LEU A 225 -10.09 13.33 11.93
N LEU A 226 -10.75 13.94 12.92
CA LEU A 226 -10.97 13.33 14.23
C LEU A 226 -11.84 12.08 14.13
N LEU A 227 -12.96 12.15 13.37
CA LEU A 227 -13.85 11.01 13.16
C LEU A 227 -13.13 9.87 12.43
N GLY A 228 -12.34 10.18 11.38
CA GLY A 228 -11.53 9.19 10.67
C GLY A 228 -10.47 8.54 11.56
N THR A 229 -9.82 9.34 12.42
CA THR A 229 -8.83 8.84 13.38
C THR A 229 -9.49 7.90 14.40
N LEU A 230 -10.64 8.30 14.97
CA LEU A 230 -11.38 7.47 15.91
C LEU A 230 -11.87 6.17 15.26
N TYR A 231 -12.41 6.26 14.05
CA TYR A 231 -12.80 5.09 13.27
C TYR A 231 -11.62 4.12 13.08
N THR A 232 -10.49 4.63 12.63
CA THR A 232 -9.28 3.80 12.41
C THR A 232 -8.79 3.18 13.72
N PHE A 233 -8.79 3.93 14.81
CA PHE A 233 -8.38 3.45 16.13
C PHE A 233 -9.24 2.28 16.63
N VAL A 234 -10.54 2.32 16.39
CA VAL A 234 -11.47 1.24 16.78
C VAL A 234 -11.40 0.06 15.80
N TYR A 235 -11.32 0.35 14.49
CA TYR A 235 -11.37 -0.66 13.44
C TYR A 235 -10.09 -1.50 13.34
N MET A 236 -8.92 -0.88 13.50
CA MET A 236 -7.62 -1.56 13.31
C MET A 236 -7.40 -2.78 14.21
N PRO A 237 -7.68 -2.73 15.53
CA PRO A 237 -7.55 -3.91 16.38
C PRO A 237 -8.48 -5.06 15.97
N ILE A 238 -9.71 -4.74 15.57
CA ILE A 238 -10.69 -5.74 15.12
C ILE A 238 -10.16 -6.42 13.86
N ASN A 239 -9.72 -5.63 12.89
CA ASN A 239 -9.18 -6.14 11.63
C ASN A 239 -7.92 -7.00 11.85
N ALA A 240 -7.01 -6.56 12.73
CA ALA A 240 -5.77 -7.30 13.03
C ALA A 240 -6.02 -8.67 13.69
N LEU A 241 -7.05 -8.79 14.52
CA LEU A 241 -7.37 -10.01 15.26
C LEU A 241 -8.37 -10.91 14.52
N PHE A 242 -9.01 -10.40 13.47
CA PHE A 242 -10.04 -11.12 12.73
C PHE A 242 -9.58 -12.49 12.20
N PRO A 243 -8.38 -12.65 11.60
CA PRO A 243 -7.87 -13.94 11.17
C PRO A 243 -7.74 -14.94 12.33
N LEU A 244 -7.21 -14.49 13.46
CA LEU A 244 -7.08 -15.34 14.66
C LEU A 244 -8.44 -15.80 15.19
N ILE A 245 -9.40 -14.86 15.32
CA ILE A 245 -10.76 -15.19 15.77
C ILE A 245 -11.39 -16.21 14.82
N SER A 246 -11.22 -16.03 13.51
CA SER A 246 -11.78 -16.94 12.52
C SER A 246 -11.15 -18.34 12.59
N MET A 247 -9.82 -18.44 12.73
CA MET A 247 -9.11 -19.71 12.67
C MET A 247 -9.10 -20.43 14.02
N ASP A 248 -8.84 -19.72 15.10
CA ASP A 248 -8.66 -20.32 16.42
C ASP A 248 -9.99 -20.49 17.17
N TYR A 249 -10.81 -19.46 17.24
CA TYR A 249 -12.08 -19.52 17.98
C TYR A 249 -13.18 -20.27 17.20
N PHE A 250 -13.31 -20.02 15.89
CA PHE A 250 -14.32 -20.65 15.04
C PHE A 250 -13.81 -21.89 14.29
N ASN A 251 -12.56 -22.32 14.48
CA ASN A 251 -11.92 -23.42 13.75
C ASN A 251 -12.02 -23.24 12.22
N GLY A 252 -11.97 -22.01 11.76
CA GLY A 252 -12.03 -21.67 10.35
C GLY A 252 -10.72 -21.96 9.62
N THR A 253 -10.76 -21.85 8.30
CA THR A 253 -9.59 -21.97 7.41
C THR A 253 -9.30 -20.62 6.77
N PRO A 254 -8.14 -20.43 6.09
CA PRO A 254 -7.89 -19.23 5.29
C PRO A 254 -8.99 -18.91 4.29
N VAL A 255 -9.70 -19.93 3.77
CA VAL A 255 -10.84 -19.74 2.87
C VAL A 255 -12.00 -19.01 3.56
N HIS A 256 -12.31 -19.36 4.82
CA HIS A 256 -13.38 -18.70 5.58
C HIS A 256 -13.05 -17.21 5.84
N ILE A 257 -11.78 -16.91 6.15
CA ILE A 257 -11.31 -15.52 6.28
C ILE A 257 -11.53 -14.77 4.97
N SER A 258 -11.10 -15.37 3.85
CA SER A 258 -11.22 -14.76 2.52
C SER A 258 -12.68 -14.50 2.13
N ILE A 259 -13.60 -15.41 2.41
CA ILE A 259 -15.05 -15.23 2.16
C ILE A 259 -15.57 -14.02 2.95
N THR A 260 -15.18 -13.88 4.20
CA THR A 260 -15.63 -12.76 5.04
C THR A 260 -15.04 -11.43 4.58
N GLU A 261 -13.76 -11.39 4.23
CA GLU A 261 -13.09 -10.20 3.67
C GLU A 261 -13.73 -9.76 2.35
N ILE A 262 -14.03 -10.70 1.44
CA ILE A 262 -14.72 -10.43 0.18
C ILE A 262 -16.13 -9.91 0.44
N SER A 263 -16.86 -10.48 1.39
CA SER A 263 -18.19 -10.03 1.76
C SER A 263 -18.18 -8.61 2.31
N PHE A 264 -17.21 -8.29 3.18
CA PHE A 264 -17.00 -6.94 3.70
C PHE A 264 -16.68 -5.94 2.59
N ALA A 265 -15.72 -6.25 1.72
CA ALA A 265 -15.33 -5.39 0.60
C ALA A 265 -16.48 -5.19 -0.40
N SER A 266 -17.26 -6.24 -0.66
CA SER A 266 -18.45 -6.18 -1.51
C SER A 266 -19.54 -5.27 -0.91
N GLY A 267 -19.72 -5.33 0.41
CA GLY A 267 -20.62 -4.43 1.15
C GLY A 267 -20.18 -2.97 1.07
N MET A 268 -18.87 -2.70 1.22
CA MET A 268 -18.31 -1.36 1.05
C MET A 268 -18.53 -0.81 -0.37
N LEU A 269 -18.30 -1.64 -1.39
CA LEU A 269 -18.52 -1.27 -2.79
C LEU A 269 -20.01 -0.95 -3.06
N ALA A 270 -20.91 -1.82 -2.60
CA ALA A 270 -22.35 -1.63 -2.74
C ALA A 270 -22.82 -0.35 -2.03
N GLY A 271 -22.35 -0.10 -0.80
CA GLY A 271 -22.62 1.11 -0.04
C GLY A 271 -22.13 2.38 -0.74
N GLY A 272 -20.91 2.35 -1.28
CA GLY A 272 -20.34 3.47 -2.05
C GLY A 272 -21.15 3.77 -3.32
N LEU A 273 -21.59 2.75 -4.04
CA LEU A 273 -22.41 2.91 -5.25
C LEU A 273 -23.81 3.45 -4.93
N LEU A 274 -24.42 3.02 -3.82
CA LEU A 274 -25.72 3.52 -3.36
C LEU A 274 -25.63 4.99 -2.96
N LEU A 275 -24.61 5.37 -2.17
CA LEU A 275 -24.40 6.77 -1.77
C LEU A 275 -24.11 7.67 -2.96
N GLY A 276 -23.34 7.19 -3.95
CA GLY A 276 -23.05 7.94 -5.18
C GLY A 276 -24.28 8.15 -6.09
N ARG A 277 -25.36 7.38 -5.90
CA ARG A 277 -26.64 7.57 -6.62
C ARG A 277 -27.64 8.45 -5.87
N LEU A 278 -27.48 8.55 -4.56
CA LEU A 278 -28.40 9.30 -3.67
C LEU A 278 -27.95 10.75 -3.41
N GLY A 279 -26.69 11.07 -3.65
CA GLY A 279 -26.09 12.41 -3.56
C GLY A 279 -25.84 13.02 -4.92
#